data_92f5ee7d02a1c8219924295ee4fd03f8
#
_entry.id   92f5ee7d02a1c8219924295ee4fd03f8
#
_cell.length_a   1.000
_cell.length_b   1.000
_cell.length_c   1.000
_cell.angle_alpha   90.00
_cell.angle_beta   90.00
_cell.angle_gamma   90.00
#
_symmetry.space_group_name_H-M   'P 1'
#
loop_
_entity.id
_entity.type
_entity.pdbx_description
1 polymer ?
#
loop_
_entity_poly.entity_id
_entity_poly.type
_entity_poly.pdbx_seq_one_letter_code
_entity_poly.pdbx_strand_id
1 'polypeptide(L)'
;MPNYLFERFSDDYYRLINQTGVKQASPKQEGNEKYNSCWDGAISPDGTFYFSLSSEGGKCEHAKLVKYDYNENKIVDCFYAGDLILPNIRHLPASKLHTSINFLPDGRVIATTHSTDRAPHHKEWMPFGHHNHVWEGFPGSHILVYDPKTGKAENWGIPVPRESIYGAKYDPKHNRLYMIGFMRGHVYSYSLDTKKVMGVYVEDLIDTGEVYGDINQ
;
A
#
# COMPACT_ATOMS: atom_id res chain seq x y z
N MET A 1 25.49 16.88 -22.95
CA MET A 1 24.48 17.17 -21.93
C MET A 1 25.17 17.16 -20.58
N PRO A 2 25.06 18.19 -19.79
CA PRO A 2 25.65 18.20 -18.47
C PRO A 2 24.99 17.12 -17.60
N ASN A 3 25.81 16.38 -16.86
CA ASN A 3 25.38 15.32 -15.96
C ASN A 3 24.69 15.84 -14.68
N TYR A 4 23.77 16.79 -14.80
CA TYR A 4 23.08 17.35 -13.63
C TYR A 4 22.13 16.37 -12.95
N LEU A 5 21.82 15.26 -13.58
CA LEU A 5 20.90 14.27 -13.05
C LEU A 5 21.49 13.43 -11.90
N PHE A 6 22.81 13.49 -11.68
CA PHE A 6 23.46 12.65 -10.67
C PHE A 6 24.25 13.44 -9.62
N GLU A 7 24.33 14.74 -9.76
CA GLU A 7 24.96 15.58 -8.75
C GLU A 7 23.94 15.99 -7.69
N ARG A 8 23.88 15.18 -6.66
CA ARG A 8 23.25 15.44 -5.37
C ARG A 8 21.78 15.83 -5.42
N PHE A 9 20.98 15.07 -4.72
CA PHE A 9 19.73 15.52 -4.10
C PHE A 9 20.04 16.64 -3.08
N SER A 10 20.54 17.77 -3.57
CA SER A 10 20.86 18.95 -2.79
C SER A 10 19.68 19.93 -2.94
N ASP A 11 19.65 20.92 -2.05
CA ASP A 11 18.69 22.03 -2.14
C ASP A 11 18.70 22.70 -3.52
N ASP A 12 19.79 22.61 -4.26
CA ASP A 12 19.93 23.13 -5.63
C ASP A 12 19.08 22.36 -6.65
N TYR A 13 18.86 21.06 -6.48
CA TYR A 13 17.95 20.30 -7.33
C TYR A 13 16.51 20.78 -7.19
N TYR A 14 16.07 20.99 -5.96
CA TYR A 14 14.74 21.53 -5.69
C TYR A 14 14.62 22.98 -6.17
N ARG A 15 15.67 23.76 -6.07
CA ARG A 15 15.74 25.13 -6.60
C ARG A 15 15.64 25.12 -8.13
N LEU A 16 16.31 24.21 -8.81
CA LEU A 16 16.25 24.08 -10.26
C LEU A 16 14.83 23.70 -10.73
N ILE A 17 14.18 22.74 -10.07
CA ILE A 17 12.79 22.37 -10.38
C ILE A 17 11.87 23.56 -10.18
N ASN A 18 12.01 24.29 -9.08
CA ASN A 18 11.21 25.48 -8.81
C ASN A 18 11.46 26.61 -9.84
N GLN A 19 12.69 26.74 -10.35
CA GLN A 19 13.03 27.70 -11.41
C GLN A 19 12.45 27.33 -12.76
N THR A 20 12.20 26.05 -13.02
CA THR A 20 11.57 25.60 -14.29
C THR A 20 10.06 25.76 -14.29
N GLY A 21 9.47 26.32 -13.24
CA GLY A 21 8.03 26.55 -13.14
C GLY A 21 7.20 25.28 -12.94
N VAL A 22 7.85 24.15 -12.62
CA VAL A 22 7.14 22.92 -12.26
C VAL A 22 6.44 23.14 -10.92
N LYS A 23 5.13 23.03 -10.92
CA LYS A 23 4.34 23.05 -9.69
C LYS A 23 4.60 21.77 -8.90
N GLN A 24 4.97 21.91 -7.66
CA GLN A 24 5.22 20.79 -6.76
C GLN A 24 4.09 20.67 -5.75
N ALA A 25 3.35 19.58 -5.79
CA ALA A 25 2.47 19.19 -4.70
C ALA A 25 3.33 18.53 -3.60
N SER A 26 3.15 18.96 -2.39
CA SER A 26 3.90 18.41 -1.27
C SER A 26 3.07 17.36 -0.52
N PRO A 27 3.59 16.17 -0.28
CA PRO A 27 2.97 15.23 0.65
C PRO A 27 3.03 15.70 2.11
N LYS A 28 3.80 16.74 2.40
CA LYS A 28 3.89 17.37 3.73
C LYS A 28 2.78 18.42 3.96
N GLN A 29 1.59 18.19 3.41
CA GLN A 29 0.42 18.97 3.78
C GLN A 29 0.03 18.66 5.23
N GLU A 30 -0.68 19.60 5.86
CA GLU A 30 -1.16 19.42 7.22
C GLU A 30 -1.86 18.06 7.41
N GLY A 31 -1.50 17.34 8.47
CA GLY A 31 -2.00 15.99 8.74
C GLY A 31 -1.24 14.86 8.03
N ASN A 32 -0.24 15.17 7.21
CA ASN A 32 0.56 14.18 6.49
C ASN A 32 2.00 14.03 7.02
N GLU A 33 2.33 14.59 8.17
CA GLU A 33 3.69 14.61 8.73
C GLU A 33 4.19 13.22 9.16
N LYS A 34 3.25 12.29 9.38
CA LYS A 34 3.58 10.90 9.75
C LYS A 34 3.98 10.05 8.55
N TYR A 35 3.71 10.52 7.34
CA TYR A 35 4.02 9.79 6.11
C TYR A 35 5.40 10.16 5.61
N ASN A 36 6.18 9.15 5.25
CA ASN A 36 7.57 9.31 4.84
C ASN A 36 7.93 8.50 3.59
N SER A 37 6.98 7.78 3.02
CA SER A 37 7.21 6.98 1.83
C SER A 37 5.96 6.88 0.95
N CYS A 38 6.19 6.55 -0.32
CA CYS A 38 5.16 6.25 -1.30
C CYS A 38 5.56 4.92 -1.98
N TRP A 39 4.75 3.89 -1.80
CA TRP A 39 5.06 2.54 -2.30
C TRP A 39 4.22 2.14 -3.51
N ASP A 40 3.30 3.00 -3.92
CA ASP A 40 2.48 2.73 -5.09
C ASP A 40 1.95 4.02 -5.71
N GLY A 41 1.87 4.04 -7.02
CA GLY A 41 1.25 5.10 -7.77
C GLY A 41 0.77 4.59 -9.13
N ALA A 42 -0.42 5.01 -9.52
CA ALA A 42 -1.06 4.59 -10.76
C ALA A 42 -1.90 5.72 -11.37
N ILE A 43 -1.98 5.75 -12.69
CA ILE A 43 -2.82 6.67 -13.43
C ILE A 43 -4.10 5.93 -13.82
N SER A 44 -5.25 6.46 -13.44
CA SER A 44 -6.55 5.93 -13.83
C SER A 44 -6.85 6.17 -15.31
N PRO A 45 -7.82 5.44 -15.89
CA PRO A 45 -8.19 5.62 -17.29
C PRO A 45 -8.64 7.03 -17.67
N ASP A 46 -9.12 7.82 -16.70
CA ASP A 46 -9.49 9.24 -16.88
C ASP A 46 -8.31 10.22 -16.72
N GLY A 47 -7.10 9.69 -16.47
CA GLY A 47 -5.88 10.49 -16.34
C GLY A 47 -5.58 10.99 -14.90
N THR A 48 -6.39 10.64 -13.92
CA THR A 48 -6.14 11.02 -12.52
C THR A 48 -5.00 10.20 -11.92
N PHE A 49 -4.02 10.85 -11.32
CA PHE A 49 -2.92 10.18 -10.63
C PHE A 49 -3.29 9.90 -9.18
N TYR A 50 -3.36 8.61 -8.83
CA TYR A 50 -3.53 8.11 -7.48
C TYR A 50 -2.22 7.56 -6.94
N PHE A 51 -1.96 7.76 -5.65
CA PHE A 51 -0.76 7.23 -5.01
C PHE A 51 -0.97 6.99 -3.52
N SER A 52 -0.07 6.21 -2.93
CA SER A 52 -0.11 5.90 -1.51
C SER A 52 0.73 6.88 -0.70
N LEU A 53 0.22 7.31 0.45
CA LEU A 53 1.05 7.84 1.51
C LEU A 53 1.23 6.74 2.55
N SER A 54 2.48 6.37 2.78
CA SER A 54 2.86 5.24 3.60
C SER A 54 3.73 5.67 4.77
N SER A 55 3.58 4.97 5.88
CA SER A 55 4.31 5.20 7.11
C SER A 55 5.29 4.08 7.36
N GLU A 56 6.54 4.42 7.62
CA GLU A 56 7.61 3.45 7.87
C GLU A 56 8.43 3.83 9.11
N GLY A 57 9.22 2.85 9.58
CA GLY A 57 10.20 3.08 10.65
C GLY A 57 9.57 3.22 12.04
N GLY A 58 8.51 2.51 12.31
CA GLY A 58 7.88 2.45 13.64
C GLY A 58 7.02 3.67 13.98
N LYS A 59 6.54 4.38 12.98
CA LYS A 59 5.59 5.49 13.20
C LYS A 59 4.18 5.00 13.52
N CYS A 60 3.90 3.72 13.28
CA CYS A 60 2.66 3.03 13.62
C CYS A 60 1.41 3.75 13.10
N GLU A 61 1.43 4.17 11.84
CA GLU A 61 0.32 4.87 11.21
C GLU A 61 -0.24 4.05 10.04
N HIS A 62 -1.55 4.11 9.84
CA HIS A 62 -2.20 3.51 8.68
C HIS A 62 -1.94 4.34 7.41
N ALA A 63 -1.90 3.67 6.28
CA ALA A 63 -1.71 4.31 4.98
C ALA A 63 -2.91 5.15 4.56
N LYS A 64 -2.66 6.09 3.66
CA LYS A 64 -3.70 6.80 2.90
C LYS A 64 -3.63 6.45 1.42
N LEU A 65 -4.78 6.42 0.77
CA LEU A 65 -4.88 6.63 -0.66
C LEU A 65 -5.15 8.10 -0.90
N VAL A 66 -4.39 8.70 -1.78
CA VAL A 66 -4.55 10.10 -2.17
C VAL A 66 -4.54 10.23 -3.68
N LYS A 67 -5.04 11.35 -4.19
CA LYS A 67 -4.92 11.72 -5.59
C LYS A 67 -4.32 13.11 -5.74
N TYR A 68 -3.69 13.35 -6.87
CA TYR A 68 -3.19 14.66 -7.22
C TYR A 68 -4.24 15.43 -8.03
N ASP A 69 -4.62 16.58 -7.53
CA ASP A 69 -5.42 17.55 -8.26
C ASP A 69 -4.49 18.51 -9.00
N TYR A 70 -4.42 18.31 -10.32
CA TYR A 70 -3.54 19.11 -11.18
C TYR A 70 -3.96 20.59 -11.24
N ASN A 71 -5.26 20.86 -11.22
CA ASN A 71 -5.76 22.23 -11.37
C ASN A 71 -5.45 23.09 -10.15
N GLU A 72 -5.63 22.50 -8.98
CA GLU A 72 -5.39 23.18 -7.70
C GLU A 72 -3.96 22.95 -7.17
N ASN A 73 -3.16 22.12 -7.86
CA ASN A 73 -1.81 21.75 -7.46
C ASN A 73 -1.75 21.29 -6.01
N LYS A 74 -2.67 20.39 -5.64
CA LYS A 74 -2.75 19.87 -4.29
C LYS A 74 -2.96 18.35 -4.27
N ILE A 75 -2.61 17.76 -3.12
CA ILE A 75 -2.95 16.37 -2.80
C ILE A 75 -4.32 16.37 -2.12
N VAL A 76 -5.18 15.46 -2.57
CA VAL A 76 -6.53 15.28 -2.04
C VAL A 76 -6.64 13.88 -1.46
N ASP A 77 -7.05 13.79 -0.20
CA ASP A 77 -7.29 12.51 0.48
C ASP A 77 -8.48 11.79 -0.17
N CYS A 78 -8.29 10.52 -0.51
CA CYS A 78 -9.35 9.62 -0.97
C CYS A 78 -9.89 8.81 0.21
N PHE A 79 -9.00 8.17 0.96
CA PHE A 79 -9.32 7.54 2.23
C PHE A 79 -8.08 7.39 3.13
N TYR A 80 -8.35 7.30 4.42
CA TYR A 80 -7.41 6.85 5.43
C TYR A 80 -7.77 5.42 5.84
N ALA A 81 -6.82 4.49 5.74
CA ALA A 81 -7.11 3.07 6.00
C ALA A 81 -7.53 2.80 7.45
N GLY A 82 -7.11 3.65 8.38
CA GLY A 82 -7.52 3.57 9.79
C GLY A 82 -9.01 3.81 10.04
N ASP A 83 -9.70 4.53 9.16
CA ASP A 83 -11.15 4.72 9.26
C ASP A 83 -11.94 3.49 8.80
N LEU A 84 -11.29 2.62 8.01
CA LEU A 84 -11.91 1.45 7.41
C LEU A 84 -11.57 0.14 8.12
N ILE A 85 -10.53 0.15 8.96
CA ILE A 85 -10.02 -1.02 9.66
C ILE A 85 -10.33 -0.87 11.15
N LEU A 86 -11.00 -1.87 11.72
CA LEU A 86 -11.32 -1.84 13.14
C LEU A 86 -10.03 -1.74 13.98
N PRO A 87 -9.95 -0.76 14.88
CA PRO A 87 -8.76 -0.55 15.68
C PRO A 87 -8.51 -1.74 16.60
N ASN A 88 -7.26 -2.21 16.60
CA ASN A 88 -6.79 -3.20 17.56
C ASN A 88 -5.35 -2.86 17.94
N ILE A 89 -5.15 -2.52 19.21
CA ILE A 89 -3.85 -2.10 19.73
C ILE A 89 -2.76 -3.19 19.64
N ARG A 90 -3.15 -4.43 19.41
CA ARG A 90 -2.22 -5.56 19.25
C ARG A 90 -1.91 -5.88 17.80
N HIS A 91 -2.62 -5.26 16.86
CA HIS A 91 -2.36 -5.47 15.45
C HIS A 91 -1.43 -4.40 14.91
N LEU A 92 -0.64 -4.81 13.94
CA LEU A 92 0.12 -3.87 13.15
C LEU A 92 -0.80 -2.97 12.35
N PRO A 93 -0.45 -1.69 12.22
CA PRO A 93 -1.16 -0.82 11.30
C PRO A 93 -0.97 -1.31 9.86
N ALA A 94 -1.99 -1.12 9.05
CA ALA A 94 -1.90 -1.27 7.60
C ALA A 94 -1.16 -0.05 7.03
N SER A 95 0.17 -0.03 7.22
CA SER A 95 1.00 1.16 7.05
C SER A 95 1.33 1.51 5.60
N LYS A 96 1.01 0.61 4.66
CA LYS A 96 1.29 0.78 3.24
C LYS A 96 0.13 0.33 2.36
N LEU A 97 0.01 0.95 1.18
CA LEU A 97 -0.55 0.34 -0.02
C LEU A 97 0.65 0.07 -0.92
N HIS A 98 0.95 -1.19 -1.22
CA HIS A 98 2.21 -1.56 -1.87
C HIS A 98 1.93 -2.25 -3.20
N THR A 99 2.29 -1.61 -4.30
CA THR A 99 2.17 -2.12 -5.68
C THR A 99 0.81 -2.77 -5.98
N SER A 100 -0.27 -2.17 -5.50
CA SER A 100 -1.59 -2.79 -5.47
C SER A 100 -2.75 -1.91 -5.94
N ILE A 101 -2.48 -0.64 -6.27
CA ILE A 101 -3.49 0.27 -6.79
C ILE A 101 -3.88 -0.18 -8.20
N ASN A 102 -5.16 -0.51 -8.37
CA ASN A 102 -5.75 -0.92 -9.64
C ASN A 102 -7.09 -0.21 -9.85
N PHE A 103 -7.55 -0.19 -11.09
CA PHE A 103 -8.80 0.44 -11.47
C PHE A 103 -9.78 -0.62 -11.98
N LEU A 104 -11.00 -0.57 -11.44
CA LEU A 104 -12.08 -1.45 -11.87
C LEU A 104 -12.80 -0.82 -13.07
N PRO A 105 -13.51 -1.63 -13.90
CA PRO A 105 -14.22 -1.13 -15.08
C PRO A 105 -15.29 -0.08 -14.78
N ASP A 106 -15.85 -0.07 -13.58
CA ASP A 106 -16.83 0.92 -13.12
C ASP A 106 -16.22 2.23 -12.63
N GLY A 107 -14.88 2.33 -12.64
CA GLY A 107 -14.11 3.49 -12.24
C GLY A 107 -13.67 3.50 -10.77
N ARG A 108 -14.06 2.49 -9.99
CA ARG A 108 -13.56 2.37 -8.60
C ARG A 108 -12.07 2.02 -8.56
N VAL A 109 -11.44 2.47 -7.51
CA VAL A 109 -10.04 2.15 -7.20
C VAL A 109 -10.00 1.04 -6.17
N ILE A 110 -9.26 -0.02 -6.44
CA ILE A 110 -9.04 -1.13 -5.52
C ILE A 110 -7.55 -1.20 -5.15
N ALA A 111 -7.26 -1.40 -3.88
CA ALA A 111 -5.91 -1.57 -3.38
C ALA A 111 -5.85 -2.58 -2.23
N THR A 112 -4.70 -3.19 -2.04
CA THR A 112 -4.44 -4.06 -0.88
C THR A 112 -3.49 -3.38 0.09
N THR A 113 -3.72 -3.58 1.38
CA THR A 113 -2.83 -3.07 2.41
C THR A 113 -1.61 -3.97 2.58
N HIS A 114 -0.56 -3.39 3.12
CA HIS A 114 0.67 -4.08 3.51
C HIS A 114 1.20 -3.46 4.81
N SER A 115 2.02 -4.18 5.55
CA SER A 115 2.69 -3.64 6.72
C SER A 115 4.11 -4.15 6.82
N THR A 116 5.00 -3.25 7.18
CA THR A 116 6.39 -3.54 7.53
C THR A 116 6.77 -2.91 8.85
N ASP A 117 5.79 -2.49 9.62
CA ASP A 117 6.02 -1.86 10.91
C ASP A 117 6.41 -2.90 11.98
N ARG A 118 6.89 -2.41 13.11
CA ARG A 118 7.25 -3.26 14.25
C ARG A 118 6.01 -3.61 15.05
N ALA A 119 6.09 -4.72 15.76
CA ALA A 119 5.03 -5.09 16.71
C ALA A 119 4.78 -3.96 17.72
N PRO A 120 3.53 -3.59 17.98
CA PRO A 120 3.20 -2.46 18.86
C PRO A 120 3.82 -2.56 20.25
N HIS A 121 3.89 -3.76 20.81
CA HIS A 121 4.40 -4.03 22.17
C HIS A 121 5.79 -4.66 22.20
N HIS A 122 6.36 -5.01 21.04
CA HIS A 122 7.66 -5.69 20.92
C HIS A 122 8.53 -4.99 19.91
N LYS A 123 8.95 -3.78 20.24
CA LYS A 123 9.77 -2.94 19.36
C LYS A 123 11.14 -3.52 19.07
N GLU A 124 11.60 -4.44 19.92
CA GLU A 124 12.86 -5.19 19.77
C GLU A 124 12.77 -6.30 18.73
N TRP A 125 11.56 -6.76 18.36
CA TRP A 125 11.41 -7.77 17.33
C TRP A 125 11.78 -7.21 15.97
N MET A 126 12.37 -8.07 15.17
CA MET A 126 12.61 -7.72 13.77
C MET A 126 11.28 -7.41 13.06
N PRO A 127 11.27 -6.45 12.13
CA PRO A 127 10.13 -6.30 11.23
C PRO A 127 9.77 -7.67 10.66
N PHE A 128 8.49 -8.02 10.67
CA PHE A 128 7.94 -9.31 10.26
C PHE A 128 8.07 -10.48 11.26
N GLY A 129 8.95 -10.41 12.26
CA GLY A 129 9.12 -11.46 13.28
C GLY A 129 7.86 -11.86 14.01
N HIS A 130 6.88 -11.00 14.01
CA HIS A 130 5.60 -11.17 14.73
C HIS A 130 4.42 -11.50 13.81
N HIS A 131 4.61 -11.66 12.51
CA HIS A 131 3.49 -11.96 11.61
C HIS A 131 2.72 -13.22 12.01
N ASN A 132 3.41 -14.19 12.58
CA ASN A 132 2.80 -15.43 13.04
C ASN A 132 2.45 -15.43 14.52
N HIS A 133 2.70 -14.35 15.25
CA HIS A 133 2.39 -14.31 16.68
C HIS A 133 0.87 -14.37 16.92
N VAL A 134 0.44 -15.23 17.85
CA VAL A 134 -0.99 -15.54 18.05
C VAL A 134 -1.79 -14.32 18.48
N TRP A 135 -1.19 -13.45 19.27
CA TRP A 135 -1.87 -12.32 19.91
C TRP A 135 -1.49 -10.96 19.34
N GLU A 136 -0.27 -10.84 18.83
CA GLU A 136 0.28 -9.59 18.32
C GLU A 136 0.82 -9.84 16.92
N GLY A 137 0.00 -9.90 15.98
CA GLY A 137 0.46 -10.23 14.65
C GLY A 137 -0.12 -9.29 13.61
N PHE A 138 0.29 -9.54 12.41
CA PHE A 138 -0.36 -8.96 11.26
C PHE A 138 -1.61 -9.79 10.95
N PRO A 139 -2.81 -9.20 10.98
CA PRO A 139 -4.04 -9.97 10.78
C PRO A 139 -4.20 -10.48 9.35
N GLY A 140 -3.49 -9.87 8.42
CA GLY A 140 -3.57 -10.06 6.98
C GLY A 140 -3.87 -8.74 6.28
N SER A 141 -3.58 -8.68 5.00
CA SER A 141 -3.85 -7.51 4.16
C SER A 141 -5.35 -7.37 3.91
N HIS A 142 -5.86 -6.16 4.07
CA HIS A 142 -7.22 -5.81 3.69
C HIS A 142 -7.31 -5.46 2.20
N ILE A 143 -8.42 -5.76 1.57
CA ILE A 143 -8.80 -5.19 0.29
C ILE A 143 -9.64 -3.97 0.56
N LEU A 144 -9.17 -2.80 0.13
CA LEU A 144 -9.86 -1.52 0.26
C LEU A 144 -10.31 -1.04 -1.12
N VAL A 145 -11.52 -0.51 -1.19
CA VAL A 145 -12.11 -0.03 -2.44
C VAL A 145 -12.62 1.38 -2.26
N TYR A 146 -12.25 2.27 -3.17
CA TYR A 146 -12.67 3.66 -3.18
C TYR A 146 -13.50 3.96 -4.43
N ASP A 147 -14.63 4.61 -4.24
CA ASP A 147 -15.46 5.10 -5.33
C ASP A 147 -15.26 6.62 -5.51
N PRO A 148 -14.57 7.05 -6.57
CA PRO A 148 -14.32 8.47 -6.81
C PRO A 148 -15.58 9.27 -7.13
N LYS A 149 -16.68 8.63 -7.55
CA LYS A 149 -17.94 9.30 -7.86
C LYS A 149 -18.71 9.71 -6.60
N THR A 150 -18.62 8.90 -5.57
CA THR A 150 -19.31 9.14 -4.29
C THR A 150 -18.40 9.64 -3.18
N GLY A 151 -17.09 9.52 -3.37
CA GLY A 151 -16.09 9.82 -2.34
C GLY A 151 -16.07 8.79 -1.19
N LYS A 152 -16.75 7.65 -1.35
CA LYS A 152 -16.84 6.62 -0.30
C LYS A 152 -15.79 5.54 -0.48
N ALA A 153 -15.31 5.03 0.63
CA ALA A 153 -14.43 3.87 0.66
C ALA A 153 -15.04 2.73 1.47
N GLU A 154 -14.70 1.51 1.09
CA GLU A 154 -15.16 0.27 1.71
C GLU A 154 -13.98 -0.66 2.01
N ASN A 155 -14.10 -1.43 3.08
CA ASN A 155 -13.21 -2.52 3.39
C ASN A 155 -13.89 -3.85 3.03
N TRP A 156 -13.36 -4.56 2.04
CA TRP A 156 -13.87 -5.87 1.62
C TRP A 156 -13.33 -7.04 2.46
N GLY A 157 -12.56 -6.73 3.52
CA GLY A 157 -12.04 -7.71 4.45
C GLY A 157 -10.64 -8.20 4.10
N ILE A 158 -10.23 -9.25 4.81
CA ILE A 158 -8.93 -9.90 4.70
C ILE A 158 -9.11 -11.17 3.87
N PRO A 159 -8.64 -11.20 2.62
CA PRO A 159 -8.82 -12.38 1.75
C PRO A 159 -7.99 -13.57 2.23
N VAL A 160 -6.78 -13.31 2.73
CA VAL A 160 -5.86 -14.33 3.22
C VAL A 160 -5.39 -13.97 4.63
N PRO A 161 -5.86 -14.69 5.64
CA PRO A 161 -5.43 -14.43 7.02
C PRO A 161 -3.92 -14.55 7.18
N ARG A 162 -3.34 -13.62 7.91
CA ARG A 162 -1.91 -13.56 8.26
C ARG A 162 -0.96 -13.52 7.06
N GLU A 163 -1.44 -13.12 5.90
CA GLU A 163 -0.62 -12.90 4.73
C GLU A 163 -0.54 -11.41 4.42
N SER A 164 0.66 -10.93 4.25
CA SER A 164 0.89 -9.56 3.79
C SER A 164 0.96 -9.55 2.27
N ILE A 165 0.07 -8.83 1.62
CA ILE A 165 0.06 -8.73 0.16
C ILE A 165 1.08 -7.68 -0.27
N TYR A 166 2.12 -8.15 -0.94
CA TYR A 166 3.21 -7.31 -1.44
C TYR A 166 2.87 -6.63 -2.76
N GLY A 167 2.05 -7.28 -3.57
CA GLY A 167 1.59 -6.73 -4.83
C GLY A 167 0.28 -7.35 -5.27
N ALA A 168 -0.50 -6.58 -6.00
CA ALA A 168 -1.75 -7.05 -6.58
C ALA A 168 -2.00 -6.45 -7.94
N LYS A 169 -2.54 -7.25 -8.88
CA LYS A 169 -2.94 -6.79 -10.20
C LYS A 169 -4.32 -7.32 -10.56
N TYR A 170 -5.15 -6.41 -11.03
CA TYR A 170 -6.48 -6.72 -11.50
C TYR A 170 -6.44 -7.23 -12.95
N ASP A 171 -7.11 -8.34 -13.17
CA ASP A 171 -7.35 -8.92 -14.49
C ASP A 171 -8.82 -8.67 -14.90
N PRO A 172 -9.06 -7.74 -15.82
CA PRO A 172 -10.41 -7.42 -16.25
C PRO A 172 -11.08 -8.53 -17.06
N LYS A 173 -10.30 -9.40 -17.69
CA LYS A 173 -10.82 -10.49 -18.49
C LYS A 173 -11.55 -11.56 -17.65
N HIS A 174 -11.00 -11.84 -16.47
CA HIS A 174 -11.54 -12.88 -15.60
C HIS A 174 -12.18 -12.30 -14.32
N ASN A 175 -12.27 -10.98 -14.20
CA ASN A 175 -12.75 -10.25 -13.03
C ASN A 175 -12.09 -10.73 -11.72
N ARG A 176 -10.75 -10.80 -11.74
CA ARG A 176 -9.94 -11.32 -10.64
C ARG A 176 -8.85 -10.36 -10.23
N LEU A 177 -8.54 -10.38 -8.95
CA LEU A 177 -7.34 -9.76 -8.40
C LEU A 177 -6.31 -10.86 -8.12
N TYR A 178 -5.19 -10.82 -8.80
CA TYR A 178 -4.04 -11.67 -8.49
C TYR A 178 -3.17 -10.94 -7.46
N MET A 179 -2.81 -11.65 -6.41
CA MET A 179 -2.10 -11.11 -5.27
C MET A 179 -0.86 -11.95 -4.97
N ILE A 180 0.24 -11.31 -4.62
CA ILE A 180 1.49 -11.96 -4.22
C ILE A 180 1.65 -11.75 -2.72
N GLY A 181 1.70 -12.86 -1.98
CA GLY A 181 1.97 -12.86 -0.55
C GLY A 181 3.44 -12.63 -0.25
N PHE A 182 3.73 -11.85 0.78
CA PHE A 182 5.09 -11.49 1.12
C PHE A 182 5.80 -12.53 1.98
N MET A 183 5.12 -13.06 3.00
CA MET A 183 5.79 -13.96 3.94
C MET A 183 5.99 -15.37 3.38
N ARG A 184 5.11 -15.81 2.49
CA ARG A 184 5.11 -17.17 1.98
C ARG A 184 5.44 -17.26 0.50
N GLY A 185 5.50 -16.14 -0.20
CA GLY A 185 5.72 -16.12 -1.64
C GLY A 185 4.59 -16.70 -2.49
N HIS A 186 3.42 -16.93 -1.89
CA HIS A 186 2.30 -17.54 -2.59
C HIS A 186 1.60 -16.54 -3.52
N VAL A 187 1.11 -17.03 -4.62
CA VAL A 187 0.23 -16.27 -5.52
C VAL A 187 -1.22 -16.68 -5.25
N TYR A 188 -2.06 -15.71 -5.02
CA TYR A 188 -3.48 -15.90 -4.74
C TYR A 188 -4.32 -15.32 -5.87
N SER A 189 -5.41 -16.01 -6.21
CA SER A 189 -6.45 -15.51 -7.11
C SER A 189 -7.71 -15.21 -6.32
N TYR A 190 -8.15 -13.97 -6.34
CA TYR A 190 -9.35 -13.49 -5.65
C TYR A 190 -10.40 -13.09 -6.68
N SER A 191 -11.60 -13.67 -6.60
CA SER A 191 -12.73 -13.31 -7.45
C SER A 191 -13.44 -12.08 -6.93
N LEU A 192 -13.63 -11.06 -7.77
CA LEU A 192 -14.40 -9.88 -7.41
C LEU A 192 -15.90 -10.15 -7.36
N ASP A 193 -16.38 -11.14 -8.10
CA ASP A 193 -17.80 -11.50 -8.14
C ASP A 193 -18.26 -12.14 -6.83
N THR A 194 -17.47 -13.07 -6.32
CA THR A 194 -17.78 -13.82 -5.10
C THR A 194 -17.15 -13.24 -3.83
N LYS A 195 -16.21 -12.31 -3.98
CA LYS A 195 -15.38 -11.76 -2.92
C LYS A 195 -14.66 -12.86 -2.11
N LYS A 196 -14.12 -13.86 -2.80
CA LYS A 196 -13.41 -15.00 -2.19
C LYS A 196 -12.13 -15.33 -2.92
N VAL A 197 -11.18 -15.88 -2.17
CA VAL A 197 -10.00 -16.52 -2.76
C VAL A 197 -10.44 -17.77 -3.49
N MET A 198 -10.08 -17.88 -4.77
CA MET A 198 -10.45 -18.99 -5.65
C MET A 198 -9.34 -19.98 -5.85
N GLY A 199 -8.12 -19.61 -5.54
CA GLY A 199 -6.96 -20.49 -5.69
C GLY A 199 -5.73 -19.93 -4.99
N VAL A 200 -4.87 -20.84 -4.58
CA VAL A 200 -3.55 -20.56 -4.04
C VAL A 200 -2.56 -21.36 -4.90
N TYR A 201 -1.64 -20.67 -5.49
CA TYR A 201 -0.58 -21.28 -6.29
C TYR A 201 0.68 -21.31 -5.45
N VAL A 202 1.07 -22.52 -5.03
CA VAL A 202 2.15 -22.78 -4.07
C VAL A 202 3.30 -23.47 -4.80
N GLU A 203 3.69 -23.03 -5.93
CA GLU A 203 4.88 -23.59 -6.56
C GLU A 203 5.97 -22.53 -6.58
N ASP A 204 7.16 -22.94 -6.25
CA ASP A 204 8.50 -22.35 -6.26
C ASP A 204 8.77 -21.12 -7.16
N LEU A 205 7.74 -20.30 -7.42
CA LEU A 205 7.84 -19.14 -8.30
C LEU A 205 8.60 -17.98 -7.67
N ILE A 206 8.65 -17.94 -6.34
CA ILE A 206 9.38 -16.89 -5.60
C ILE A 206 9.99 -17.57 -4.37
N ASP A 207 11.28 -17.82 -4.42
CA ASP A 207 12.04 -18.21 -3.25
C ASP A 207 12.21 -17.00 -2.31
N THR A 208 11.23 -16.81 -1.44
CA THR A 208 11.32 -15.87 -0.32
C THR A 208 11.62 -16.61 0.97
N GLY A 209 11.76 -17.94 0.91
CA GLY A 209 11.75 -18.83 2.07
C GLY A 209 12.98 -18.72 2.95
N GLU A 210 14.14 -18.54 2.37
CA GLU A 210 15.39 -18.60 3.15
C GLU A 210 15.64 -17.36 4.01
N VAL A 211 15.09 -16.21 3.67
CA VAL A 211 15.34 -14.96 4.42
C VAL A 211 14.43 -14.82 5.64
N TYR A 212 13.28 -15.46 5.64
CA TYR A 212 12.26 -15.28 6.67
C TYR A 212 11.74 -16.59 7.28
N GLY A 213 12.32 -17.74 6.89
CA GLY A 213 11.82 -19.06 7.25
C GLY A 213 11.89 -19.40 8.75
N ASP A 214 12.79 -18.80 9.50
CA ASP A 214 13.07 -19.15 10.89
C ASP A 214 12.82 -18.03 11.89
N ILE A 215 11.76 -17.28 11.70
CA ILE A 215 11.34 -16.25 12.66
C ILE A 215 10.70 -16.87 13.92
N ASN A 216 10.61 -18.16 14.00
CA ASN A 216 10.04 -18.90 15.14
C ASN A 216 11.09 -19.44 16.12
N GLN A 217 12.32 -18.94 16.11
CA GLN A 217 13.33 -19.26 17.12
C GLN A 217 13.47 -18.14 18.14
#